data_1c7f4ece79dd43e7e538e4032f16c327
#
_entry.id   1c7f4ece79dd43e7e538e4032f16c327
#
_cell.length_a   1.000
_cell.length_b   1.000
_cell.length_c   1.000
_cell.angle_alpha   90.00
_cell.angle_beta   90.00
_cell.angle_gamma   90.00
#
_symmetry.space_group_name_H-M   'P 1'
#
loop_
_entity.id
_entity.type
_entity.pdbx_description
1 polymer ?
#
loop_
_entity_poly.entity_id
_entity_poly.type
_entity_poly.pdbx_seq_one_letter_code
_entity_poly.pdbx_strand_id
1 'polypeptide(L)'
;ENFISSCITSFGIYTEILATWEEFPEKEEQTREYLYKATGREFKKPKCLAHTSDVIFHHREEIRQKAKHLLVNVETGEPLNVVEHIGCHYAKIFPKVGIGGSEFPYVLAGMIESWGGNVVDYPERRHCCGFGFRNYLVQANRGYSVANSKKKFESMAPSRPDFIVANCPGCAMFLDRWQYTISEMEGVTYGQNGQGIPVLTYEEMAGLVLGYDPWDLGMQMHQVAVEPLLDKMG
;
A
#
# COMPACT_ATOMS: atom_id res chain seq x y z
N GLU A 1 13.17 7.20 21.83
CA GLU A 1 12.27 6.17 21.31
C GLU A 1 11.85 6.55 19.90
N ASN A 2 11.73 5.56 19.01
CA ASN A 2 11.29 5.74 17.63
C ASN A 2 9.88 5.15 17.50
N PHE A 3 9.06 5.71 16.62
CA PHE A 3 7.76 5.17 16.27
C PHE A 3 7.78 4.76 14.80
N ILE A 4 7.58 3.46 14.54
CA ILE A 4 7.49 2.89 13.20
C ILE A 4 6.11 2.23 13.09
N SER A 5 5.37 2.55 12.05
CA SER A 5 4.03 2.03 11.82
C SER A 5 3.92 1.36 10.46
N SER A 6 3.33 0.17 10.42
CA SER A 6 2.89 -0.48 9.18
C SER A 6 1.46 -0.06 8.77
N CYS A 7 0.74 0.61 9.67
CA CYS A 7 -0.60 1.13 9.38
C CYS A 7 -0.52 2.56 8.88
N ILE A 8 -0.80 2.77 7.60
CA ILE A 8 -0.72 4.09 6.96
C ILE A 8 -1.68 5.09 7.59
N THR A 9 -2.85 4.64 8.04
CA THR A 9 -3.82 5.52 8.69
C THR A 9 -3.30 6.02 10.04
N SER A 10 -2.74 5.13 10.86
CA SER A 10 -2.14 5.51 12.14
C SER A 10 -0.93 6.41 11.95
N PHE A 11 -0.09 6.12 10.97
CA PHE A 11 1.04 6.96 10.57
C PHE A 11 0.58 8.36 10.20
N GLY A 12 -0.41 8.47 9.28
CA GLY A 12 -0.95 9.75 8.84
C GLY A 12 -1.59 10.57 9.98
N ILE A 13 -2.43 9.95 10.80
CA ILE A 13 -3.05 10.64 11.94
C ILE A 13 -1.99 11.14 12.92
N TYR A 14 -0.96 10.33 13.19
CA TYR A 14 0.07 10.72 14.14
C TYR A 14 0.95 11.87 13.63
N THR A 15 1.30 11.86 12.34
CA THR A 15 2.01 13.00 11.72
C THR A 15 1.17 14.27 11.75
N GLU A 16 -0.16 14.17 11.56
CA GLU A 16 -1.08 15.31 11.64
C GLU A 16 -1.12 15.91 13.05
N ILE A 17 -1.19 15.04 14.05
CA ILE A 17 -1.14 15.47 15.46
C ILE A 17 0.16 16.23 15.74
N LEU A 18 1.30 15.70 15.30
CA LEU A 18 2.59 16.35 15.52
C LEU A 18 2.69 17.70 14.78
N ALA A 19 2.21 17.78 13.54
CA ALA A 19 2.17 19.02 12.77
C ALA A 19 1.25 20.06 13.44
N THR A 20 0.09 19.62 13.93
CA THR A 20 -0.83 20.49 14.67
C THR A 20 -0.19 21.04 15.95
N TRP A 21 0.59 20.25 16.65
CA TRP A 21 1.28 20.68 17.87
C TRP A 21 2.46 21.62 17.57
N GLU A 22 3.09 21.50 16.42
CA GLU A 22 4.10 22.48 15.98
C GLU A 22 3.47 23.85 15.71
N GLU A 23 2.27 23.85 15.12
CA GLU A 23 1.53 25.08 14.82
C GLU A 23 0.85 25.67 16.07
N PHE A 24 0.32 24.82 16.96
CA PHE A 24 -0.43 25.18 18.17
C PHE A 24 0.12 24.48 19.41
N PRO A 25 1.23 24.99 20.01
CA PRO A 25 1.89 24.36 21.17
C PRO A 25 0.96 24.17 22.39
N GLU A 26 -0.01 25.06 22.58
CA GLU A 26 -0.99 24.94 23.65
C GLU A 26 -1.87 23.70 23.52
N LYS A 27 -2.07 23.20 22.31
CA LYS A 27 -2.81 21.95 22.05
C LYS A 27 -1.99 20.73 22.49
N GLU A 28 -0.68 20.78 22.31
CA GLU A 28 0.19 19.74 22.82
C GLU A 28 0.09 19.64 24.34
N GLU A 29 0.21 20.77 25.06
CA GLU A 29 0.13 20.79 26.52
C GLU A 29 -1.21 20.29 27.05
N GLN A 30 -2.32 20.76 26.47
CA GLN A 30 -3.66 20.28 26.81
C GLN A 30 -3.82 18.78 26.60
N THR A 31 -3.28 18.25 25.49
CA THR A 31 -3.33 16.81 25.18
C THR A 31 -2.47 16.00 26.15
N ARG A 32 -1.28 16.47 26.51
CA ARG A 32 -0.40 15.83 27.50
C ARG A 32 -1.06 15.75 28.86
N GLU A 33 -1.66 16.86 29.32
CA GLU A 33 -2.38 16.93 30.58
C GLU A 33 -3.57 15.96 30.60
N TYR A 34 -4.36 15.93 29.52
CA TYR A 34 -5.49 15.01 29.37
C TYR A 34 -5.03 13.53 29.41
N LEU A 35 -3.99 13.18 28.64
CA LEU A 35 -3.45 11.81 28.61
C LEU A 35 -2.89 11.39 29.98
N TYR A 36 -2.20 12.29 30.66
CA TYR A 36 -1.69 12.02 32.01
C TYR A 36 -2.83 11.77 33.01
N LYS A 37 -3.86 12.61 33.00
CA LYS A 37 -5.06 12.43 33.84
C LYS A 37 -5.81 11.12 33.54
N ALA A 38 -5.88 10.72 32.26
CA ALA A 38 -6.60 9.54 31.85
C ALA A 38 -5.82 8.22 32.08
N THR A 39 -4.51 8.25 31.98
CA THR A 39 -3.66 7.02 31.95
C THR A 39 -2.65 6.92 33.08
N GLY A 40 -2.36 8.00 33.79
CA GLY A 40 -1.26 8.10 34.75
C GLY A 40 0.12 8.06 34.12
N ARG A 41 0.22 8.14 32.78
CA ARG A 41 1.49 8.04 32.04
C ARG A 41 1.83 9.36 31.36
N GLU A 42 3.11 9.72 31.43
CA GLU A 42 3.62 10.88 30.70
C GLU A 42 3.77 10.51 29.21
N PHE A 43 3.23 11.34 28.33
CA PHE A 43 3.43 11.19 26.90
C PHE A 43 4.81 11.71 26.48
N LYS A 44 5.53 10.88 25.73
CA LYS A 44 6.84 11.24 25.15
C LYS A 44 6.75 11.26 23.65
N LYS A 45 7.09 12.38 23.03
CA LYS A 45 7.22 12.46 21.57
C LYS A 45 8.30 11.48 21.08
N PRO A 46 8.05 10.71 20.00
CA PRO A 46 9.10 9.92 19.39
C PRO A 46 10.13 10.84 18.74
N LYS A 47 11.39 10.40 18.74
CA LYS A 47 12.48 11.11 18.06
C LYS A 47 12.41 10.96 16.54
N CYS A 48 11.84 9.87 16.07
CA CYS A 48 11.64 9.56 14.67
C CYS A 48 10.26 8.94 14.48
N LEU A 49 9.56 9.38 13.46
CA LEU A 49 8.31 8.80 12.98
C LEU A 49 8.54 8.34 11.54
N ALA A 50 8.32 7.06 11.28
CA ALA A 50 8.46 6.48 9.95
C ALA A 50 7.33 5.49 9.66
N HIS A 51 6.98 5.34 8.41
CA HIS A 51 6.20 4.20 7.92
C HIS A 51 7.15 3.05 7.61
N THR A 52 6.70 1.80 7.79
CA THR A 52 7.54 0.62 7.53
C THR A 52 8.01 0.57 6.07
N SER A 53 7.20 1.07 5.11
CA SER A 53 7.63 1.18 3.71
C SER A 53 8.88 2.06 3.52
N ASP A 54 9.04 3.12 4.35
CA ASP A 54 10.23 3.97 4.29
C ASP A 54 11.48 3.20 4.74
N VAL A 55 11.31 2.38 5.78
CA VAL A 55 12.40 1.53 6.29
C VAL A 55 12.83 0.52 5.22
N ILE A 56 11.87 -0.19 4.62
CA ILE A 56 12.16 -1.15 3.55
C ILE A 56 12.77 -0.45 2.33
N PHE A 57 12.26 0.73 1.96
CA PHE A 57 12.83 1.52 0.86
C PHE A 57 14.31 1.88 1.12
N HIS A 58 14.65 2.32 2.33
CA HIS A 58 16.03 2.65 2.66
C HIS A 58 16.96 1.43 2.59
N HIS A 59 16.43 0.23 2.84
CA HIS A 59 17.16 -1.03 2.74
C HIS A 59 16.98 -1.76 1.38
N ARG A 60 16.33 -1.13 0.37
CA ARG A 60 16.00 -1.79 -0.89
C ARG A 60 17.19 -2.38 -1.63
N GLU A 61 18.33 -1.70 -1.60
CA GLU A 61 19.56 -2.20 -2.24
C GLU A 61 20.17 -3.40 -1.49
N GLU A 62 20.10 -3.40 -0.16
CA GLU A 62 20.51 -4.53 0.65
C GLU A 62 19.60 -5.74 0.41
N ILE A 63 18.29 -5.51 0.31
CA ILE A 63 17.32 -6.55 -0.06
C ILE A 63 17.61 -7.08 -1.45
N ARG A 64 17.90 -6.23 -2.44
CA ARG A 64 18.30 -6.64 -3.78
C ARG A 64 19.53 -7.56 -3.76
N GLN A 65 20.54 -7.23 -2.97
CA GLN A 65 21.76 -8.05 -2.85
C GLN A 65 21.49 -9.44 -2.26
N LYS A 66 20.44 -9.57 -1.45
CA LYS A 66 20.00 -10.82 -0.81
C LYS A 66 18.85 -11.49 -1.55
N ALA A 67 18.37 -10.89 -2.63
CA ALA A 67 17.23 -11.38 -3.39
C ALA A 67 17.47 -12.79 -3.92
N LYS A 68 16.49 -13.66 -3.72
CA LYS A 68 16.42 -14.99 -4.35
C LYS A 68 15.59 -14.96 -5.61
N HIS A 69 14.57 -14.08 -5.63
CA HIS A 69 13.73 -13.84 -6.79
C HIS A 69 13.73 -12.34 -7.09
N LEU A 70 13.80 -11.97 -8.34
CA LEU A 70 13.58 -10.60 -8.80
C LEU A 70 12.16 -10.47 -9.37
N LEU A 71 11.70 -9.24 -9.55
CA LEU A 71 10.40 -8.96 -10.17
C LEU A 71 10.49 -9.08 -11.69
N VAL A 72 10.89 -10.27 -12.15
CA VAL A 72 11.06 -10.64 -13.57
C VAL A 72 10.33 -11.95 -13.83
N ASN A 73 9.83 -12.09 -15.04
CA ASN A 73 9.30 -13.37 -15.49
C ASN A 73 10.47 -14.33 -15.78
N VAL A 74 10.56 -15.42 -15.04
CA VAL A 74 11.68 -16.38 -15.13
C VAL A 74 11.76 -17.09 -16.47
N GLU A 75 10.63 -17.22 -17.20
CA GLU A 75 10.60 -17.87 -18.52
C GLU A 75 11.11 -16.93 -19.62
N THR A 76 10.77 -15.63 -19.55
CA THR A 76 11.09 -14.67 -20.62
C THR A 76 12.26 -13.76 -20.27
N GLY A 77 12.58 -13.60 -18.99
CA GLY A 77 13.56 -12.63 -18.49
C GLY A 77 13.05 -11.17 -18.50
N GLU A 78 11.81 -10.95 -18.88
CA GLU A 78 11.21 -9.60 -18.94
C GLU A 78 10.80 -9.12 -17.56
N PRO A 79 10.97 -7.81 -17.26
CA PRO A 79 10.45 -7.22 -16.03
C PRO A 79 8.93 -7.42 -15.88
N LEU A 80 8.46 -7.75 -14.68
CA LEU A 80 7.03 -7.75 -14.39
C LEU A 80 6.49 -6.31 -14.39
N ASN A 81 5.32 -6.13 -15.00
CA ASN A 81 4.61 -4.86 -15.01
C ASN A 81 3.87 -4.68 -13.68
N VAL A 82 4.31 -3.74 -12.87
CA VAL A 82 3.78 -3.50 -11.53
C VAL A 82 3.08 -2.15 -11.46
N VAL A 83 1.85 -2.16 -11.02
CA VAL A 83 1.09 -0.95 -10.67
C VAL A 83 1.30 -0.66 -9.19
N GLU A 84 1.71 0.56 -8.87
CA GLU A 84 1.75 1.00 -7.48
C GLU A 84 0.44 1.66 -7.03
N HIS A 85 0.07 1.43 -5.79
CA HIS A 85 -0.99 2.17 -5.11
C HIS A 85 -0.52 2.74 -3.78
N ILE A 86 -0.21 4.02 -3.77
CA ILE A 86 0.15 4.75 -2.55
C ILE A 86 -1.10 5.07 -1.73
N GLY A 87 -1.12 4.65 -0.48
CA GLY A 87 -2.20 5.00 0.44
C GLY A 87 -2.29 6.51 0.67
N CYS A 88 -3.51 7.05 0.62
CA CYS A 88 -3.73 8.50 0.66
C CYS A 88 -3.22 9.17 1.93
N HIS A 89 -3.24 8.50 3.07
CA HIS A 89 -2.68 9.00 4.33
C HIS A 89 -1.14 9.07 4.34
N TYR A 90 -0.47 8.42 3.41
CA TYR A 90 0.97 8.55 3.24
C TYR A 90 1.36 9.80 2.43
N ALA A 91 0.60 10.12 1.40
CA ALA A 91 0.98 11.12 0.42
C ALA A 91 0.18 12.43 0.47
N LYS A 92 -1.15 12.34 0.70
CA LYS A 92 -2.04 13.50 0.52
C LYS A 92 -2.18 14.38 1.76
N ILE A 93 -2.03 13.81 2.95
CA ILE A 93 -2.25 14.53 4.21
C ILE A 93 -0.97 15.21 4.69
N PHE A 94 0.20 14.62 4.42
CA PHE A 94 1.49 15.12 4.93
C PHE A 94 2.56 15.23 3.84
N PRO A 95 2.60 16.34 3.11
CA PRO A 95 3.56 16.54 2.04
C PRO A 95 5.02 16.62 2.52
N LYS A 96 5.27 16.79 3.83
CA LYS A 96 6.61 16.89 4.40
C LYS A 96 7.19 15.56 4.85
N VAL A 97 6.37 14.51 4.90
CA VAL A 97 6.76 13.17 5.38
C VAL A 97 6.54 12.18 4.25
N GLY A 98 7.48 11.32 4.02
CA GLY A 98 7.41 10.34 2.95
C GLY A 98 8.40 10.59 1.82
N ILE A 99 8.75 9.50 1.17
CA ILE A 99 9.77 9.47 0.13
C ILE A 99 9.17 9.93 -1.20
N GLY A 100 9.74 10.97 -1.80
CA GLY A 100 9.27 11.59 -3.03
C GLY A 100 8.21 12.68 -2.84
N GLY A 101 7.78 12.93 -1.60
CA GLY A 101 6.77 13.94 -1.28
C GLY A 101 5.34 13.52 -1.65
N SER A 102 4.39 14.45 -1.56
CA SER A 102 2.97 14.17 -1.77
C SER A 102 2.55 14.06 -3.23
N GLU A 103 3.17 14.85 -4.09
CA GLU A 103 2.81 14.90 -5.51
C GLU A 103 3.36 13.68 -6.29
N PHE A 104 4.60 13.31 -5.99
CA PHE A 104 5.32 12.23 -6.65
C PHE A 104 5.93 11.26 -5.65
N PRO A 105 5.12 10.59 -4.80
CA PRO A 105 5.65 9.60 -3.87
C PRO A 105 6.36 8.48 -4.63
N TYR A 106 7.60 8.20 -4.25
CA TYR A 106 8.50 7.29 -4.97
C TYR A 106 8.80 6.01 -4.19
N VAL A 107 8.26 5.86 -2.99
CA VAL A 107 8.58 4.78 -2.06
C VAL A 107 8.34 3.39 -2.65
N LEU A 108 7.21 3.17 -3.31
CA LEU A 108 6.90 1.88 -3.94
C LEU A 108 7.62 1.73 -5.29
N ALA A 109 7.56 2.77 -6.13
CA ALA A 109 8.24 2.77 -7.42
C ALA A 109 9.73 2.44 -7.28
N GLY A 110 10.43 3.08 -6.35
CA GLY A 110 11.85 2.83 -6.14
C GLY A 110 12.18 1.43 -5.61
N MET A 111 11.28 0.79 -4.86
CA MET A 111 11.44 -0.63 -4.51
C MET A 111 11.24 -1.54 -5.73
N ILE A 112 10.17 -1.32 -6.49
CA ILE A 112 9.87 -2.09 -7.71
C ILE A 112 11.06 -2.05 -8.67
N GLU A 113 11.52 -0.85 -9.00
CA GLU A 113 12.65 -0.64 -9.93
C GLU A 113 13.95 -1.25 -9.40
N SER A 114 14.24 -1.07 -8.12
CA SER A 114 15.43 -1.65 -7.48
C SER A 114 15.41 -3.18 -7.55
N TRP A 115 14.25 -3.82 -7.51
CA TRP A 115 14.11 -5.27 -7.55
C TRP A 115 13.83 -5.83 -8.95
N GLY A 116 13.98 -5.02 -10.00
CA GLY A 116 13.96 -5.44 -11.40
C GLY A 116 12.60 -5.38 -12.08
N GLY A 117 11.56 -4.89 -11.41
CA GLY A 117 10.23 -4.70 -11.98
C GLY A 117 10.11 -3.42 -12.80
N ASN A 118 9.08 -3.35 -13.62
CA ASN A 118 8.70 -2.18 -14.41
C ASN A 118 7.48 -1.51 -13.78
N VAL A 119 7.62 -0.24 -13.38
CA VAL A 119 6.51 0.55 -12.85
C VAL A 119 5.64 1.03 -14.00
N VAL A 120 4.38 0.60 -14.03
CA VAL A 120 3.42 1.02 -15.06
C VAL A 120 2.60 2.19 -14.61
N ASP A 121 2.54 3.23 -15.41
CA ASP A 121 1.70 4.40 -15.16
C ASP A 121 0.30 4.23 -15.73
N TYR A 122 -0.67 4.89 -15.11
CA TYR A 122 -2.06 4.90 -15.56
C TYR A 122 -2.79 6.16 -15.04
N PRO A 123 -3.82 6.66 -15.74
CA PRO A 123 -4.44 7.94 -15.45
C PRO A 123 -4.95 8.10 -14.00
N GLU A 124 -5.59 7.05 -13.47
CA GLU A 124 -6.18 7.08 -12.11
C GLU A 124 -5.22 6.60 -11.00
N ARG A 125 -3.91 6.73 -11.22
CA ARG A 125 -2.87 6.32 -10.26
C ARG A 125 -3.10 6.91 -8.85
N ARG A 126 -3.54 8.17 -8.77
CA ARG A 126 -3.81 8.89 -7.52
C ARG A 126 -5.25 8.76 -7.02
N HIS A 127 -6.10 8.05 -7.75
CA HIS A 127 -7.48 7.85 -7.34
C HIS A 127 -7.57 6.97 -6.09
N CYS A 128 -8.54 7.29 -5.21
CA CYS A 128 -8.75 6.56 -3.97
C CYS A 128 -9.16 5.10 -4.23
N CYS A 129 -8.65 4.14 -3.42
CA CYS A 129 -9.10 2.74 -3.47
C CYS A 129 -10.51 2.50 -2.92
N GLY A 130 -11.13 3.52 -2.31
CA GLY A 130 -12.45 3.40 -1.68
C GLY A 130 -12.46 3.01 -0.20
N PHE A 131 -11.34 2.55 0.38
CA PHE A 131 -11.29 2.13 1.79
C PHE A 131 -11.62 3.26 2.78
N GLY A 132 -11.11 4.48 2.54
CA GLY A 132 -11.29 5.64 3.41
C GLY A 132 -12.71 6.19 3.45
N PHE A 133 -13.61 5.70 2.62
CA PHE A 133 -15.02 6.07 2.73
C PHE A 133 -15.61 5.44 3.99
N ARG A 134 -15.74 6.26 5.03
CA ARG A 134 -16.40 5.95 6.32
C ARG A 134 -17.67 5.12 6.16
N ASN A 135 -18.22 5.14 4.99
CA ASN A 135 -19.51 4.61 4.63
C ASN A 135 -19.47 3.22 4.01
N TYR A 136 -18.31 2.59 3.83
CA TYR A 136 -18.27 1.21 3.29
C TYR A 136 -18.95 0.21 4.25
N LEU A 137 -18.97 0.53 5.56
CA LEU A 137 -19.69 -0.24 6.57
C LEU A 137 -21.20 -0.06 6.46
N VAL A 138 -21.65 1.06 5.87
CA VAL A 138 -23.08 1.33 5.64
C VAL A 138 -23.43 0.79 4.25
N GLN A 139 -24.31 -0.20 4.21
CA GLN A 139 -24.68 -0.91 2.97
C GLN A 139 -25.09 0.05 1.84
N ALA A 140 -25.79 1.13 2.13
CA ALA A 140 -26.21 2.14 1.15
C ALA A 140 -25.02 2.84 0.42
N ASN A 141 -23.84 2.89 1.04
CA ASN A 141 -22.68 3.60 0.54
C ASN A 141 -21.56 2.67 0.03
N ARG A 142 -21.74 1.34 0.15
CA ARG A 142 -20.79 0.36 -0.38
C ARG A 142 -20.58 0.55 -1.89
N GLY A 143 -21.63 0.93 -2.63
CA GLY A 143 -21.56 1.23 -4.05
C GLY A 143 -20.52 2.28 -4.44
N TYR A 144 -20.34 3.33 -3.63
CA TYR A 144 -19.29 4.35 -3.87
C TYR A 144 -17.90 3.77 -3.73
N SER A 145 -17.67 2.93 -2.75
CA SER A 145 -16.38 2.28 -2.53
C SER A 145 -16.04 1.36 -3.72
N VAL A 146 -16.97 0.53 -4.14
CA VAL A 146 -16.82 -0.36 -5.31
C VAL A 146 -16.58 0.45 -6.58
N ALA A 147 -17.37 1.52 -6.81
CA ALA A 147 -17.24 2.36 -8.01
C ALA A 147 -15.85 3.05 -8.09
N ASN A 148 -15.28 3.47 -6.96
CA ASN A 148 -13.93 4.03 -6.95
C ASN A 148 -12.87 3.00 -7.33
N SER A 149 -12.95 1.78 -6.79
CA SER A 149 -12.05 0.69 -7.17
C SER A 149 -12.24 0.29 -8.63
N LYS A 150 -13.48 0.19 -9.11
CA LYS A 150 -13.80 -0.13 -10.51
C LYS A 150 -13.14 0.86 -11.47
N LYS A 151 -13.34 2.17 -11.25
CA LYS A 151 -12.72 3.23 -12.05
C LYS A 151 -11.20 3.06 -12.12
N LYS A 152 -10.59 2.68 -11.00
CA LYS A 152 -9.15 2.45 -10.93
C LYS A 152 -8.73 1.23 -11.76
N PHE A 153 -9.46 0.10 -11.65
CA PHE A 153 -9.16 -1.10 -12.45
C PHE A 153 -9.35 -0.87 -13.94
N GLU A 154 -10.43 -0.20 -14.35
CA GLU A 154 -10.67 0.17 -15.75
C GLU A 154 -9.56 1.03 -16.32
N SER A 155 -9.02 1.94 -15.49
CA SER A 155 -7.92 2.83 -15.88
C SER A 155 -6.58 2.11 -16.01
N MET A 156 -6.30 1.11 -15.17
CA MET A 156 -5.02 0.37 -15.21
C MET A 156 -5.02 -0.83 -16.15
N ALA A 157 -6.18 -1.42 -16.45
CA ALA A 157 -6.28 -2.62 -17.26
C ALA A 157 -5.56 -2.53 -18.64
N PRO A 158 -5.60 -1.39 -19.37
CA PRO A 158 -4.85 -1.24 -20.62
C PRO A 158 -3.34 -1.41 -20.49
N SER A 159 -2.77 -1.12 -19.33
CA SER A 159 -1.32 -1.28 -19.07
C SER A 159 -0.92 -2.74 -18.80
N ARG A 160 -1.90 -3.66 -18.72
CA ARG A 160 -1.70 -5.11 -18.51
C ARG A 160 -0.75 -5.42 -17.35
N PRO A 161 -1.06 -4.95 -16.13
CA PRO A 161 -0.19 -5.20 -14.99
C PRO A 161 -0.18 -6.69 -14.62
N ASP A 162 0.97 -7.15 -14.12
CA ASP A 162 1.10 -8.48 -13.54
C ASP A 162 0.58 -8.52 -12.12
N PHE A 163 0.78 -7.44 -11.36
CA PHE A 163 0.19 -7.26 -10.03
C PHE A 163 0.13 -5.80 -9.61
N ILE A 164 -0.59 -5.55 -8.53
CA ILE A 164 -0.69 -4.26 -7.85
C ILE A 164 0.07 -4.37 -6.53
N VAL A 165 0.90 -3.39 -6.19
CA VAL A 165 1.50 -3.28 -4.86
C VAL A 165 0.96 -2.05 -4.12
N ALA A 166 0.62 -2.22 -2.85
CA ALA A 166 0.11 -1.14 -2.01
C ALA A 166 0.91 -1.02 -0.70
N ASN A 167 1.11 0.23 -0.22
CA ASN A 167 1.71 0.47 1.09
C ASN A 167 0.69 0.69 2.22
N CYS A 168 -0.57 0.39 1.97
CA CYS A 168 -1.65 0.48 2.95
C CYS A 168 -2.40 -0.86 2.98
N PRO A 169 -2.43 -1.58 4.11
CA PRO A 169 -3.12 -2.87 4.20
C PRO A 169 -4.62 -2.77 3.90
N GLY A 170 -5.26 -1.66 4.30
CA GLY A 170 -6.66 -1.41 3.95
C GLY A 170 -6.87 -1.24 2.45
N CYS A 171 -5.93 -0.57 1.75
CA CYS A 171 -6.00 -0.45 0.30
C CYS A 171 -5.76 -1.80 -0.39
N ALA A 172 -4.78 -2.58 0.05
CA ALA A 172 -4.52 -3.91 -0.47
C ALA A 172 -5.76 -4.80 -0.36
N MET A 173 -6.34 -4.91 0.84
CA MET A 173 -7.55 -5.68 1.09
C MET A 173 -8.72 -5.25 0.21
N PHE A 174 -8.91 -3.93 -0.02
CA PHE A 174 -10.03 -3.43 -0.82
C PHE A 174 -9.81 -3.64 -2.31
N LEU A 175 -8.61 -3.40 -2.82
CA LEU A 175 -8.29 -3.63 -4.22
C LEU A 175 -8.35 -5.13 -4.56
N ASP A 176 -7.99 -6.01 -3.62
CA ASP A 176 -8.15 -7.44 -3.79
C ASP A 176 -9.63 -7.84 -3.79
N ARG A 177 -10.37 -7.52 -2.74
CA ARG A 177 -11.75 -7.95 -2.52
C ARG A 177 -12.74 -7.38 -3.54
N TRP A 178 -12.58 -6.10 -3.94
CA TRP A 178 -13.54 -5.48 -4.83
C TRP A 178 -13.48 -6.01 -6.27
N GLN A 179 -12.38 -6.59 -6.72
CA GLN A 179 -12.34 -7.29 -8.01
C GLN A 179 -13.34 -8.44 -8.02
N TYR A 180 -13.35 -9.25 -6.97
CA TYR A 180 -14.33 -10.32 -6.80
C TYR A 180 -15.76 -9.77 -6.76
N THR A 181 -16.02 -8.74 -5.97
CA THR A 181 -17.35 -8.13 -5.86
C THR A 181 -17.84 -7.56 -7.19
N ILE A 182 -16.97 -6.90 -7.97
CA ILE A 182 -17.31 -6.38 -9.30
C ILE A 182 -17.63 -7.52 -10.26
N SER A 183 -16.84 -8.59 -10.21
CA SER A 183 -17.08 -9.78 -11.03
C SER A 183 -18.45 -10.40 -10.74
N GLU A 184 -18.82 -10.58 -9.47
CA GLU A 184 -20.12 -11.09 -9.06
C GLU A 184 -21.30 -10.18 -9.46
N MET A 185 -21.11 -8.87 -9.40
CA MET A 185 -22.19 -7.91 -9.67
C MET A 185 -22.39 -7.62 -11.16
N GLU A 186 -21.31 -7.60 -11.93
CA GLU A 186 -21.32 -7.07 -13.30
C GLU A 186 -20.75 -8.06 -14.34
N GLY A 187 -20.22 -9.21 -13.92
CA GLY A 187 -19.59 -10.18 -14.83
C GLY A 187 -18.29 -9.68 -15.45
N VAL A 188 -17.67 -8.62 -14.88
CA VAL A 188 -16.42 -8.03 -15.37
C VAL A 188 -15.25 -8.56 -14.56
N THR A 189 -14.25 -9.09 -15.24
CA THR A 189 -12.99 -9.53 -14.64
C THR A 189 -11.83 -8.71 -15.19
N TYR A 190 -10.82 -8.49 -14.35
CA TYR A 190 -9.60 -7.78 -14.71
C TYR A 190 -8.43 -8.76 -14.81
N GLY A 191 -7.25 -8.25 -15.17
CA GLY A 191 -6.05 -9.06 -15.30
C GLY A 191 -5.90 -9.72 -16.66
N GLN A 192 -4.70 -10.20 -16.94
CA GLN A 192 -4.33 -10.71 -18.27
C GLN A 192 -5.09 -11.98 -18.65
N ASN A 193 -5.45 -12.80 -17.67
CA ASN A 193 -6.11 -14.10 -17.87
C ASN A 193 -7.59 -14.10 -17.43
N GLY A 194 -8.17 -12.92 -17.15
CA GLY A 194 -9.53 -12.83 -16.63
C GLY A 194 -9.71 -13.41 -15.21
N GLN A 195 -8.63 -13.60 -14.47
CA GLN A 195 -8.64 -14.15 -13.10
C GLN A 195 -8.45 -13.08 -12.01
N GLY A 196 -8.43 -11.82 -12.40
CA GLY A 196 -8.09 -10.70 -11.54
C GLY A 196 -6.62 -10.28 -11.67
N ILE A 197 -6.30 -9.16 -11.04
CA ILE A 197 -4.93 -8.67 -10.91
C ILE A 197 -4.51 -8.94 -9.46
N PRO A 198 -3.51 -9.78 -9.18
CA PRO A 198 -3.01 -10.00 -7.82
C PRO A 198 -2.67 -8.69 -7.13
N VAL A 199 -3.02 -8.56 -5.84
CA VAL A 199 -2.75 -7.35 -5.06
C VAL A 199 -1.88 -7.74 -3.88
N LEU A 200 -0.68 -7.19 -3.81
CA LEU A 200 0.27 -7.46 -2.73
C LEU A 200 0.44 -6.22 -1.85
N THR A 201 0.73 -6.44 -0.60
CA THR A 201 1.37 -5.43 0.22
C THR A 201 2.85 -5.33 -0.14
N TYR A 202 3.48 -4.22 0.18
CA TYR A 202 4.93 -4.05 -0.06
C TYR A 202 5.77 -5.01 0.82
N GLU A 203 5.24 -5.44 1.97
CA GLU A 203 5.86 -6.47 2.82
C GLU A 203 5.87 -7.83 2.13
N GLU A 204 4.73 -8.25 1.55
CA GLU A 204 4.61 -9.50 0.79
C GLU A 204 5.55 -9.48 -0.42
N MET A 205 5.55 -8.37 -1.18
CA MET A 205 6.47 -8.18 -2.30
C MET A 205 7.95 -8.32 -1.85
N ALA A 206 8.33 -7.67 -0.75
CA ALA A 206 9.69 -7.77 -0.20
C ALA A 206 10.01 -9.20 0.27
N GLY A 207 9.04 -9.87 0.88
CA GLY A 207 9.16 -11.26 1.32
C GLY A 207 9.40 -12.20 0.15
N LEU A 208 8.63 -12.08 -0.93
CA LEU A 208 8.83 -12.86 -2.16
C LEU A 208 10.22 -12.63 -2.74
N VAL A 209 10.65 -11.38 -2.86
CA VAL A 209 11.99 -11.05 -3.37
C VAL A 209 13.08 -11.70 -2.53
N LEU A 210 12.93 -11.77 -1.22
CA LEU A 210 13.85 -12.45 -0.30
C LEU A 210 13.73 -13.98 -0.35
N GLY A 211 12.70 -14.54 -1.02
CA GLY A 211 12.47 -15.96 -1.18
C GLY A 211 11.83 -16.61 0.06
N TYR A 212 11.00 -15.88 0.77
CA TYR A 212 10.11 -16.46 1.78
C TYR A 212 9.00 -17.25 1.09
N ASP A 213 8.54 -18.31 1.75
CA ASP A 213 7.41 -19.09 1.27
C ASP A 213 6.15 -18.20 1.20
N PRO A 214 5.41 -18.18 0.07
CA PRO A 214 4.22 -17.35 -0.09
C PRO A 214 3.14 -17.62 0.98
N TRP A 215 3.03 -18.85 1.44
CA TRP A 215 2.06 -19.22 2.45
C TRP A 215 2.45 -18.75 3.86
N ASP A 216 3.74 -18.64 4.14
CA ASP A 216 4.24 -18.01 5.38
C ASP A 216 4.00 -16.50 5.36
N LEU A 217 3.90 -15.88 4.19
CA LEU A 217 3.53 -14.48 4.01
C LEU A 217 2.02 -14.23 4.09
N GLY A 218 1.20 -15.27 4.19
CA GLY A 218 -0.25 -15.18 4.31
C GLY A 218 -1.00 -15.03 2.97
N MET A 219 -0.35 -15.33 1.83
CA MET A 219 -0.93 -15.12 0.51
C MET A 219 -2.18 -15.97 0.23
N GLN A 220 -2.41 -17.05 0.97
CA GLN A 220 -3.65 -17.82 0.91
C GLN A 220 -4.89 -17.03 1.37
N MET A 221 -4.72 -15.83 1.94
CA MET A 221 -5.83 -14.98 2.38
C MET A 221 -6.35 -14.05 1.28
N HIS A 222 -5.65 -13.96 0.14
CA HIS A 222 -6.09 -13.15 -1.00
C HIS A 222 -7.34 -13.72 -1.66
N GLN A 223 -8.21 -12.84 -2.15
CA GLN A 223 -9.40 -13.23 -2.91
C GLN A 223 -9.08 -13.46 -4.39
N VAL A 224 -8.14 -12.70 -4.92
CA VAL A 224 -7.59 -12.89 -6.26
C VAL A 224 -6.44 -13.87 -6.18
N ALA A 225 -6.45 -14.89 -7.03
CA ALA A 225 -5.40 -15.91 -7.09
C ALA A 225 -4.02 -15.27 -7.32
N VAL A 226 -3.06 -15.63 -6.50
CA VAL A 226 -1.68 -15.16 -6.58
C VAL A 226 -0.76 -16.12 -7.33
N GLU A 227 -1.19 -17.37 -7.52
CA GLU A 227 -0.44 -18.43 -8.18
C GLU A 227 0.08 -18.04 -9.56
N PRO A 228 -0.72 -17.36 -10.44
CA PRO A 228 -0.22 -16.94 -11.76
C PRO A 228 0.94 -15.93 -11.69
N LEU A 229 1.05 -15.16 -10.61
CA LEU A 229 2.19 -14.29 -10.34
C LEU A 229 3.39 -15.09 -9.84
N LEU A 230 3.15 -16.02 -8.91
CA LEU A 230 4.19 -16.86 -8.34
C LEU A 230 4.85 -17.72 -9.43
N ASP A 231 4.07 -18.30 -10.34
CA ASP A 231 4.56 -19.06 -11.49
C ASP A 231 5.49 -18.22 -12.39
N LYS A 232 5.20 -16.91 -12.54
CA LYS A 232 6.08 -16.01 -13.29
C LYS A 232 7.39 -15.68 -12.57
N MET A 233 7.37 -15.71 -11.24
CA MET A 233 8.55 -15.38 -10.43
C MET A 233 9.46 -16.60 -10.18
N GLY A 234 8.95 -17.81 -10.28
CA GLY A 234 9.69 -19.09 -10.10
C GLY A 234 9.70 -19.58 -8.67
#